data_008c876cd34e73d573045fa84678942d
#
_entry.id   008c876cd34e73d573045fa84678942d
#
_cell.length_a   1.000
_cell.length_b   1.000
_cell.length_c   1.000
_cell.angle_alpha   90.00
_cell.angle_beta   90.00
_cell.angle_gamma   90.00
#
_symmetry.space_group_name_H-M   'P 1'
#
loop_
_entity.id
_entity.type
_entity.pdbx_description
1 polymer ?
#
loop_
_entity_poly.entity_id
_entity_poly.type
_entity_poly.pdbx_seq_one_letter_code
_entity_poly.pdbx_strand_id
1 'polypeptide(L)'
;VAKEFNTIAVDDGIAMGHDGMLYSLPSREVIADSVEYMVNAHCADAMVCISNCDKITPGMLMAAMRLNIPVVFVSGGPMEAGKVRLAVPGQGGEKTIQIKKLDLIDAMVMAADSKVSDAEVAEVERSACPTCGSCSGMFTANSMNCLAEALGLALPGNGTVVATHADREQLFKRAGRLAVELCQRYYEQEDASVLPRAVGFKAFENAMTLDIAMGGSTNTIL
;
A
#
# COMPACT_ATOMS: atom_id res chain seq x y z
N VAL A 1 -5.37 -14.59 22.17
CA VAL A 1 -6.68 -14.55 21.46
C VAL A 1 -6.62 -13.43 20.41
N ALA A 2 -6.89 -13.75 19.13
CA ALA A 2 -6.97 -12.74 18.09
C ALA A 2 -8.31 -12.00 18.18
N LYS A 3 -8.25 -10.67 18.02
CA LYS A 3 -9.42 -9.79 17.86
C LYS A 3 -9.21 -8.94 16.62
N GLU A 4 -10.29 -8.70 15.91
CA GLU A 4 -10.31 -7.85 14.71
C GLU A 4 -11.05 -6.55 15.00
N PHE A 5 -10.53 -5.47 14.46
CA PHE A 5 -11.24 -4.20 14.37
C PHE A 5 -10.85 -3.47 13.07
N ASN A 6 -11.71 -2.59 12.63
CA ASN A 6 -11.49 -1.77 11.45
C ASN A 6 -11.37 -0.29 11.86
N THR A 7 -10.57 0.45 11.10
CA THR A 7 -10.52 1.92 11.19
C THR A 7 -11.01 2.53 9.89
N ILE A 8 -11.17 3.84 9.87
CA ILE A 8 -11.53 4.58 8.66
C ILE A 8 -10.43 4.42 7.60
N ALA A 9 -10.85 4.49 6.35
CA ALA A 9 -9.95 4.46 5.21
C ALA A 9 -10.46 5.40 4.13
N VAL A 10 -9.72 6.45 3.81
CA VAL A 10 -9.97 7.29 2.65
C VAL A 10 -9.10 6.76 1.52
N ASP A 11 -9.73 6.26 0.47
CA ASP A 11 -9.02 5.82 -0.73
C ASP A 11 -8.72 7.02 -1.62
N ASP A 12 -7.44 7.34 -1.77
CA ASP A 12 -7.00 8.49 -2.55
C ASP A 12 -7.40 8.35 -4.03
N GLY A 13 -7.36 7.13 -4.58
CA GLY A 13 -7.75 6.89 -5.96
C GLY A 13 -9.22 7.18 -6.23
N ILE A 14 -10.10 6.85 -5.29
CA ILE A 14 -11.54 7.14 -5.37
C ILE A 14 -11.82 8.62 -5.09
N ALA A 15 -11.11 9.23 -4.15
CA ALA A 15 -11.31 10.63 -3.75
C ALA A 15 -10.68 11.63 -4.74
N MET A 16 -9.79 11.18 -5.61
CA MET A 16 -9.07 12.03 -6.55
C MET A 16 -10.03 12.71 -7.54
N GLY A 17 -9.80 14.00 -7.79
CA GLY A 17 -10.59 14.79 -8.72
C GLY A 17 -11.83 15.47 -8.12
N HIS A 18 -12.11 15.31 -6.83
CA HIS A 18 -13.20 16.02 -6.13
C HIS A 18 -12.80 16.39 -4.68
N ASP A 19 -13.66 17.16 -4.00
CA ASP A 19 -13.40 17.70 -2.67
C ASP A 19 -13.14 16.64 -1.58
N GLY A 20 -13.53 15.40 -1.82
CA GLY A 20 -13.21 14.27 -0.93
C GLY A 20 -11.72 14.07 -0.68
N MET A 21 -10.87 14.51 -1.62
CA MET A 21 -9.41 14.46 -1.47
C MET A 21 -8.88 15.30 -0.31
N LEU A 22 -9.61 16.34 0.12
CA LEU A 22 -9.27 17.16 1.27
C LEU A 22 -9.27 16.38 2.60
N TYR A 23 -9.97 15.24 2.64
CA TYR A 23 -10.05 14.37 3.83
C TYR A 23 -8.96 13.32 3.89
N SER A 24 -8.22 13.09 2.79
CA SER A 24 -7.19 12.06 2.73
C SER A 24 -6.06 12.31 3.73
N LEU A 25 -5.36 13.41 3.62
CA LEU A 25 -4.22 13.71 4.49
C LEU A 25 -4.59 13.77 5.99
N PRO A 26 -5.67 14.46 6.41
CA PRO A 26 -6.10 14.48 7.80
C PRO A 26 -6.48 13.09 8.35
N SER A 27 -6.95 12.18 7.50
CA SER A 27 -7.33 10.84 7.92
C SER A 27 -6.17 10.04 8.53
N ARG A 28 -4.93 10.34 8.15
CA ARG A 28 -3.73 9.70 8.71
C ARG A 28 -3.67 9.82 10.24
N GLU A 29 -3.92 11.02 10.78
CA GLU A 29 -3.92 11.26 12.23
C GLU A 29 -5.10 10.53 12.90
N VAL A 30 -6.29 10.62 12.31
CA VAL A 30 -7.48 9.93 12.84
C VAL A 30 -7.29 8.41 12.87
N ILE A 31 -6.65 7.85 11.84
CA ILE A 31 -6.30 6.42 11.81
C ILE A 31 -5.34 6.10 12.95
N ALA A 32 -4.26 6.87 13.11
CA ALA A 32 -3.29 6.66 14.16
C ALA A 32 -3.95 6.70 15.55
N ASP A 33 -4.77 7.71 15.80
CA ASP A 33 -5.48 7.87 17.07
C ASP A 33 -6.47 6.72 17.32
N SER A 34 -7.24 6.32 16.31
CA SER A 34 -8.21 5.23 16.45
C SER A 34 -7.56 3.89 16.75
N VAL A 35 -6.44 3.59 16.09
CA VAL A 35 -5.67 2.36 16.34
C VAL A 35 -5.08 2.38 17.75
N GLU A 36 -4.47 3.48 18.16
CA GLU A 36 -3.93 3.66 19.50
C GLU A 36 -5.01 3.47 20.59
N TYR A 37 -6.20 4.06 20.36
CA TYR A 37 -7.34 3.91 21.25
C TYR A 37 -7.76 2.46 21.43
N MET A 38 -7.97 1.76 20.31
CA MET A 38 -8.45 0.37 20.34
C MET A 38 -7.45 -0.57 20.98
N VAL A 39 -6.18 -0.43 20.64
CA VAL A 39 -5.11 -1.29 21.17
C VAL A 39 -4.94 -1.09 22.67
N ASN A 40 -4.89 0.16 23.14
CA ASN A 40 -4.77 0.47 24.56
C ASN A 40 -6.01 0.06 25.34
N ALA A 41 -7.22 0.36 24.84
CA ALA A 41 -8.48 0.03 25.53
C ALA A 41 -8.67 -1.49 25.69
N HIS A 42 -8.15 -2.29 24.79
CA HIS A 42 -8.23 -3.74 24.83
C HIS A 42 -6.97 -4.41 25.39
N CYS A 43 -5.98 -3.65 25.83
CA CYS A 43 -4.70 -4.14 26.35
C CYS A 43 -4.08 -5.22 25.45
N ALA A 44 -3.98 -4.93 24.15
CA ALA A 44 -3.45 -5.88 23.18
C ALA A 44 -1.91 -5.99 23.31
N ASP A 45 -1.40 -7.20 23.21
CA ASP A 45 0.03 -7.50 23.36
C ASP A 45 0.80 -7.35 22.04
N ALA A 46 0.11 -7.42 20.91
CA ALA A 46 0.70 -7.25 19.57
C ALA A 46 -0.34 -6.80 18.58
N MET A 47 0.12 -6.37 17.40
CA MET A 47 -0.73 -5.88 16.34
C MET A 47 -0.29 -6.44 14.98
N VAL A 48 -1.26 -6.84 14.16
CA VAL A 48 -1.06 -7.09 12.73
C VAL A 48 -1.78 -5.97 11.97
N CYS A 49 -1.03 -5.17 11.22
CA CYS A 49 -1.56 -4.07 10.43
C CYS A 49 -1.80 -4.53 9.00
N ILE A 50 -3.07 -4.53 8.57
CA ILE A 50 -3.44 -4.79 7.19
C ILE A 50 -3.85 -3.46 6.56
N SER A 51 -2.98 -2.89 5.77
CA SER A 51 -3.17 -1.58 5.13
C SER A 51 -2.83 -1.65 3.64
N ASN A 52 -3.44 -0.81 2.82
CA ASN A 52 -3.21 -0.88 1.38
C ASN A 52 -3.44 0.44 0.63
N CYS A 53 -3.50 1.57 1.31
CA CYS A 53 -3.69 2.86 0.65
C CYS A 53 -2.81 3.97 1.26
N ASP A 54 -2.76 5.09 0.59
CA ASP A 54 -1.81 6.20 0.68
C ASP A 54 -1.58 6.72 2.10
N LYS A 55 -2.66 7.02 2.84
CA LYS A 55 -2.58 7.57 4.20
C LYS A 55 -2.83 6.53 5.31
N ILE A 56 -3.32 5.35 4.94
CA ILE A 56 -3.67 4.30 5.90
C ILE A 56 -2.39 3.65 6.44
N THR A 57 -1.46 3.27 5.55
CA THR A 57 -0.19 2.66 5.95
C THR A 57 0.63 3.59 6.85
N PRO A 58 0.87 4.87 6.52
CA PRO A 58 1.57 5.78 7.43
C PRO A 58 0.78 6.06 8.71
N GLY A 59 -0.54 6.15 8.68
CA GLY A 59 -1.36 6.29 9.90
C GLY A 59 -1.17 5.11 10.86
N MET A 60 -1.21 3.88 10.35
CA MET A 60 -0.94 2.69 11.15
C MET A 60 0.52 2.62 11.63
N LEU A 61 1.49 3.09 10.82
CA LEU A 61 2.89 3.18 11.23
C LEU A 61 3.08 4.17 12.38
N MET A 62 2.41 5.31 12.34
CA MET A 62 2.40 6.28 13.45
C MET A 62 1.86 5.63 14.73
N ALA A 63 0.74 4.91 14.64
CA ALA A 63 0.19 4.19 15.79
C ALA A 63 1.18 3.14 16.33
N ALA A 64 1.80 2.35 15.44
CA ALA A 64 2.79 1.35 15.83
C ALA A 64 3.97 1.97 16.59
N MET A 65 4.46 3.12 16.12
CA MET A 65 5.54 3.85 16.79
C MET A 65 5.11 4.45 18.14
N ARG A 66 3.85 4.90 18.28
CA ARG A 66 3.31 5.42 19.54
C ARG A 66 3.13 4.31 20.57
N LEU A 67 2.51 3.22 20.19
CA LEU A 67 2.22 2.05 21.01
C LEU A 67 3.47 1.30 21.45
N ASN A 68 4.41 1.13 20.53
CA ASN A 68 5.67 0.42 20.75
C ASN A 68 5.49 -1.00 21.33
N ILE A 69 4.55 -1.75 20.77
CA ILE A 69 4.34 -3.18 21.02
C ILE A 69 4.75 -3.98 19.77
N PRO A 70 4.96 -5.30 19.86
CA PRO A 70 5.24 -6.11 18.69
C PRO A 70 4.23 -5.90 17.57
N VAL A 71 4.71 -5.61 16.35
CA VAL A 71 3.86 -5.33 15.19
C VAL A 71 4.39 -6.01 13.93
N VAL A 72 3.47 -6.46 13.08
CA VAL A 72 3.78 -6.94 11.75
C VAL A 72 2.86 -6.24 10.75
N PHE A 73 3.45 -5.61 9.75
CA PHE A 73 2.71 -5.07 8.60
C PHE A 73 2.58 -6.15 7.54
N VAL A 74 1.38 -6.32 7.03
CA VAL A 74 1.09 -7.14 5.86
C VAL A 74 0.03 -6.44 5.02
N SER A 75 0.43 -5.93 3.86
CA SER A 75 -0.49 -5.20 2.98
C SER A 75 -1.44 -6.16 2.25
N GLY A 76 -2.56 -5.61 1.77
CA GLY A 76 -3.44 -6.32 0.85
C GLY A 76 -2.79 -6.67 -0.49
N GLY A 77 -1.67 -6.03 -0.81
CA GLY A 77 -0.91 -6.22 -2.04
C GLY A 77 -1.27 -5.24 -3.15
N PRO A 78 -0.35 -5.02 -4.09
CA PRO A 78 -0.60 -4.19 -5.26
C PRO A 78 -1.56 -4.87 -6.24
N MET A 79 -2.25 -4.04 -7.02
CA MET A 79 -3.08 -4.45 -8.15
C MET A 79 -2.20 -4.96 -9.30
N GLU A 80 -2.73 -5.82 -10.15
CA GLU A 80 -2.11 -6.15 -11.42
C GLU A 80 -2.07 -4.94 -12.34
N ALA A 81 -1.02 -4.84 -13.17
CA ALA A 81 -0.92 -3.76 -14.15
C ALA A 81 -2.03 -3.87 -15.21
N GLY A 82 -2.68 -2.75 -15.49
CA GLY A 82 -3.68 -2.65 -16.54
C GLY A 82 -3.11 -2.94 -17.93
N LYS A 83 -3.93 -3.49 -18.83
CA LYS A 83 -3.55 -3.75 -20.22
C LYS A 83 -4.75 -3.49 -21.11
N VAL A 84 -4.55 -2.72 -22.16
CA VAL A 84 -5.56 -2.44 -23.16
C VAL A 84 -5.05 -2.79 -24.56
N ARG A 85 -5.96 -3.22 -25.43
CA ARG A 85 -5.69 -3.45 -26.85
C ARG A 85 -6.13 -2.23 -27.64
N LEU A 86 -5.18 -1.46 -28.14
CA LEU A 86 -5.45 -0.26 -28.94
C LEU A 86 -5.10 -0.51 -30.39
N ALA A 87 -5.98 -0.05 -31.28
CA ALA A 87 -5.70 -0.01 -32.68
C ALA A 87 -4.81 1.22 -32.99
N VAL A 88 -3.55 1.00 -33.33
CA VAL A 88 -2.60 2.07 -33.70
C VAL A 88 -2.38 2.07 -35.21
N PRO A 89 -2.17 3.26 -35.82
CA PRO A 89 -1.82 3.35 -37.24
C PRO A 89 -0.52 2.61 -37.50
N GLY A 90 -0.55 1.62 -38.40
CA GLY A 90 0.62 0.92 -38.90
C GLY A 90 1.21 1.60 -40.14
N GLN A 91 2.39 1.14 -40.57
CA GLN A 91 2.97 1.59 -41.82
C GLN A 91 2.09 1.15 -43.01
N GLY A 92 1.65 2.10 -43.83
CA GLY A 92 0.79 1.81 -45.00
C GLY A 92 -0.71 2.00 -44.76
N GLY A 93 -1.15 2.54 -43.61
CA GLY A 93 -2.57 2.82 -43.35
C GLY A 93 -3.36 1.65 -42.75
N GLU A 94 -2.72 0.50 -42.53
CA GLU A 94 -3.33 -0.61 -41.82
C GLU A 94 -3.35 -0.32 -40.30
N LYS A 95 -4.44 -0.75 -39.62
CA LYS A 95 -4.52 -0.67 -38.16
C LYS A 95 -3.90 -1.91 -37.55
N THR A 96 -2.84 -1.74 -36.75
CA THR A 96 -2.22 -2.82 -35.95
C THR A 96 -2.73 -2.76 -34.53
N ILE A 97 -3.07 -3.90 -33.96
CA ILE A 97 -3.46 -3.97 -32.53
C ILE A 97 -2.20 -4.09 -31.70
N GLN A 98 -1.99 -3.12 -30.79
CA GLN A 98 -0.92 -3.16 -29.81
C GLN A 98 -1.51 -3.31 -28.40
N ILE A 99 -0.82 -4.10 -27.57
CA ILE A 99 -1.13 -4.19 -26.14
C ILE A 99 -0.33 -3.11 -25.42
N LYS A 100 -1.02 -2.11 -24.90
CA LYS A 100 -0.43 -1.06 -24.06
C LYS A 100 -0.65 -1.44 -22.60
N LYS A 101 0.40 -1.35 -21.77
CA LYS A 101 0.27 -1.37 -20.30
C LYS A 101 -0.25 -0.01 -19.86
N LEU A 102 -1.09 -0.01 -18.84
CA LEU A 102 -1.76 1.18 -18.32
C LEU A 102 -1.72 1.19 -16.79
N ASP A 103 -1.80 2.40 -16.26
CA ASP A 103 -2.14 2.66 -14.87
C ASP A 103 -3.23 3.75 -14.77
N LEU A 104 -3.56 4.17 -13.55
CA LEU A 104 -4.55 5.21 -13.28
C LEU A 104 -4.20 6.53 -13.98
N ILE A 105 -2.93 6.90 -14.01
CA ILE A 105 -2.49 8.18 -14.61
C ILE A 105 -2.65 8.15 -16.12
N ASP A 106 -2.34 7.04 -16.77
CA ASP A 106 -2.60 6.88 -18.22
C ASP A 106 -4.08 7.12 -18.55
N ALA A 107 -4.99 6.57 -17.74
CA ALA A 107 -6.43 6.77 -17.94
C ALA A 107 -6.83 8.24 -17.75
N MET A 108 -6.34 8.90 -16.71
CA MET A 108 -6.61 10.32 -16.44
C MET A 108 -6.10 11.23 -17.56
N VAL A 109 -4.88 11.00 -18.04
CA VAL A 109 -4.28 11.76 -19.12
C VAL A 109 -5.07 11.59 -20.42
N MET A 110 -5.49 10.35 -20.74
CA MET A 110 -6.30 10.11 -21.93
C MET A 110 -7.69 10.74 -21.82
N ALA A 111 -8.31 10.71 -20.65
CA ALA A 111 -9.61 11.36 -20.42
C ALA A 111 -9.56 12.88 -20.56
N ALA A 112 -8.39 13.49 -20.29
CA ALA A 112 -8.19 14.93 -20.44
C ALA A 112 -7.82 15.35 -21.89
N ASP A 113 -7.48 14.42 -22.77
CA ASP A 113 -7.11 14.72 -24.16
C ASP A 113 -8.36 14.76 -25.06
N SER A 114 -8.73 15.96 -25.51
CA SER A 114 -9.87 16.19 -26.43
C SER A 114 -9.77 15.50 -27.77
N LYS A 115 -8.62 14.91 -28.11
CA LYS A 115 -8.43 14.15 -29.35
C LYS A 115 -8.76 12.68 -29.21
N VAL A 116 -8.91 12.20 -28.02
CA VAL A 116 -9.29 10.80 -27.71
C VAL A 116 -10.80 10.71 -27.67
N SER A 117 -11.35 9.70 -28.33
CA SER A 117 -12.80 9.49 -28.35
C SER A 117 -13.31 8.93 -27.02
N ASP A 118 -14.57 9.22 -26.67
CA ASP A 118 -15.21 8.70 -25.46
C ASP A 118 -15.18 7.16 -25.40
N ALA A 119 -15.25 6.49 -26.54
CA ALA A 119 -15.17 5.03 -26.61
C ALA A 119 -13.78 4.51 -26.25
N GLU A 120 -12.71 5.19 -26.66
CA GLU A 120 -11.34 4.86 -26.29
C GLU A 120 -11.08 5.15 -24.81
N VAL A 121 -11.56 6.29 -24.30
CA VAL A 121 -11.49 6.64 -22.87
C VAL A 121 -12.18 5.57 -22.04
N ALA A 122 -13.40 5.18 -22.36
CA ALA A 122 -14.16 4.15 -21.66
C ALA A 122 -13.47 2.78 -21.68
N GLU A 123 -12.75 2.43 -22.74
CA GLU A 123 -11.98 1.19 -22.82
C GLU A 123 -10.74 1.23 -21.90
N VAL A 124 -10.05 2.36 -21.87
CA VAL A 124 -8.89 2.58 -21.01
C VAL A 124 -9.28 2.59 -19.53
N GLU A 125 -10.35 3.30 -19.17
CA GLU A 125 -10.88 3.31 -17.79
C GLU A 125 -11.18 1.91 -17.28
N ARG A 126 -11.84 1.07 -18.07
CA ARG A 126 -12.12 -0.33 -17.70
C ARG A 126 -10.87 -1.20 -17.56
N SER A 127 -9.79 -0.81 -18.23
CA SER A 127 -8.57 -1.62 -18.36
C SER A 127 -7.44 -1.18 -17.44
N ALA A 128 -7.43 0.07 -16.96
CA ALA A 128 -6.34 0.66 -16.21
C ALA A 128 -6.20 0.08 -14.78
N CYS A 129 -7.34 -0.24 -14.15
CA CYS A 129 -7.41 -0.79 -12.79
C CYS A 129 -8.16 -2.13 -12.79
N PRO A 130 -7.55 -3.22 -13.30
CA PRO A 130 -8.28 -4.44 -13.66
C PRO A 130 -8.65 -5.34 -12.50
N THR A 131 -7.98 -5.20 -11.33
CA THR A 131 -8.16 -6.12 -10.19
C THR A 131 -8.25 -5.35 -8.88
N CYS A 132 -8.45 -6.05 -7.76
CA CYS A 132 -8.32 -5.46 -6.43
C CYS A 132 -6.85 -5.29 -6.03
N GLY A 133 -6.59 -4.40 -5.07
CA GLY A 133 -5.25 -4.11 -4.56
C GLY A 133 -4.98 -2.61 -4.45
N SER A 134 -3.79 -2.22 -4.01
CA SER A 134 -3.32 -0.85 -4.15
C SER A 134 -3.08 -0.51 -5.63
N CYS A 135 -2.87 0.76 -5.96
CA CYS A 135 -2.60 1.17 -7.34
C CYS A 135 -1.54 0.27 -8.00
N SER A 136 -1.70 -0.02 -9.30
CA SER A 136 -0.74 -0.83 -10.06
C SER A 136 0.61 -0.13 -10.32
N GLY A 137 0.62 1.21 -10.27
CA GLY A 137 1.82 2.02 -10.38
C GLY A 137 2.58 2.12 -9.04
N MET A 138 3.85 2.60 -9.09
CA MET A 138 4.67 2.86 -7.90
C MET A 138 4.28 4.19 -7.26
N PHE A 139 2.98 4.34 -6.93
CA PHE A 139 2.45 5.47 -6.16
C PHE A 139 2.66 5.24 -4.67
N THR A 140 2.13 6.11 -3.82
CA THR A 140 2.44 6.11 -2.38
C THR A 140 2.10 4.79 -1.69
N ALA A 141 0.96 4.19 -1.98
CA ALA A 141 0.56 2.92 -1.35
C ALA A 141 1.55 1.79 -1.65
N ASN A 142 1.95 1.61 -2.92
CA ASN A 142 2.96 0.62 -3.31
C ASN A 142 4.33 0.94 -2.71
N SER A 143 4.75 2.20 -2.77
CA SER A 143 6.00 2.64 -2.16
C SER A 143 6.03 2.31 -0.68
N MET A 144 5.00 2.68 0.08
CA MET A 144 4.91 2.37 1.52
C MET A 144 4.91 0.87 1.82
N ASN A 145 4.31 0.05 0.96
CA ASN A 145 4.35 -1.41 1.11
C ASN A 145 5.78 -1.96 0.98
N CYS A 146 6.59 -1.42 0.06
CA CYS A 146 8.00 -1.77 -0.10
C CYS A 146 8.85 -1.20 1.04
N LEU A 147 8.57 0.05 1.46
CA LEU A 147 9.31 0.69 2.55
C LEU A 147 9.09 0.00 3.90
N ALA A 148 7.91 -0.55 4.15
CA ALA A 148 7.64 -1.36 5.34
C ALA A 148 8.55 -2.60 5.40
N GLU A 149 8.91 -3.20 4.26
CA GLU A 149 9.92 -4.27 4.19
C GLU A 149 11.32 -3.73 4.52
N ALA A 150 11.71 -2.61 3.93
CA ALA A 150 13.03 -2.00 4.16
C ALA A 150 13.22 -1.54 5.61
N LEU A 151 12.14 -1.12 6.27
CA LEU A 151 12.12 -0.79 7.70
C LEU A 151 12.20 -2.02 8.60
N GLY A 152 12.02 -3.23 8.06
CA GLY A 152 11.98 -4.47 8.83
C GLY A 152 10.66 -4.71 9.57
N LEU A 153 9.59 -4.00 9.21
CA LEU A 153 8.26 -4.10 9.83
C LEU A 153 7.31 -5.00 9.06
N ALA A 154 7.67 -5.42 7.85
CA ALA A 154 6.89 -6.31 7.00
C ALA A 154 7.72 -7.50 6.51
N LEU A 155 7.04 -8.57 6.13
CA LEU A 155 7.66 -9.74 5.52
C LEU A 155 8.09 -9.47 4.08
N PRO A 156 9.20 -10.09 3.60
CA PRO A 156 9.59 -10.04 2.20
C PRO A 156 8.46 -10.48 1.26
N GLY A 157 8.25 -9.72 0.21
CA GLY A 157 7.15 -9.90 -0.74
C GLY A 157 5.91 -9.05 -0.44
N ASN A 158 5.92 -8.29 0.66
CA ASN A 158 4.81 -7.43 1.07
C ASN A 158 4.41 -6.43 -0.02
N GLY A 159 5.37 -5.75 -0.64
CA GLY A 159 5.13 -4.75 -1.69
C GLY A 159 5.12 -5.32 -3.12
N THR A 160 5.53 -6.58 -3.33
CA THR A 160 5.75 -7.12 -4.68
C THR A 160 4.83 -8.27 -5.08
N VAL A 161 4.28 -9.01 -4.13
CA VAL A 161 3.26 -10.03 -4.42
C VAL A 161 1.92 -9.34 -4.65
N VAL A 162 1.34 -9.46 -5.84
CA VAL A 162 0.05 -8.83 -6.15
C VAL A 162 -1.10 -9.40 -5.31
N ALA A 163 -2.14 -8.60 -5.11
CA ALA A 163 -3.27 -8.92 -4.24
C ALA A 163 -4.01 -10.21 -4.64
N THR A 164 -4.06 -10.49 -5.93
CA THR A 164 -4.76 -11.66 -6.51
C THR A 164 -3.91 -12.94 -6.54
N HIS A 165 -2.62 -12.87 -6.18
CA HIS A 165 -1.73 -14.03 -6.22
C HIS A 165 -1.94 -14.95 -5.00
N ALA A 166 -1.90 -16.26 -5.23
CA ALA A 166 -2.09 -17.28 -4.17
C ALA A 166 -1.10 -17.11 -2.99
N ASP A 167 0.13 -16.67 -3.27
CA ASP A 167 1.14 -16.45 -2.24
C ASP A 167 0.79 -15.31 -1.27
N ARG A 168 -0.14 -14.41 -1.63
CA ARG A 168 -0.62 -13.36 -0.72
C ARG A 168 -1.26 -13.96 0.53
N GLU A 169 -2.05 -15.01 0.39
CA GLU A 169 -2.63 -15.72 1.54
C GLU A 169 -1.56 -16.31 2.46
N GLN A 170 -0.46 -16.81 1.89
CA GLN A 170 0.65 -17.33 2.69
C GLN A 170 1.37 -16.24 3.47
N LEU A 171 1.47 -15.02 2.91
CA LEU A 171 2.02 -13.87 3.64
C LEU A 171 1.16 -13.51 4.86
N PHE A 172 -0.17 -13.50 4.73
CA PHE A 172 -1.07 -13.27 5.87
C PHE A 172 -0.88 -14.32 6.97
N LYS A 173 -0.83 -15.59 6.61
CA LYS A 173 -0.60 -16.69 7.56
C LYS A 173 0.75 -16.58 8.26
N ARG A 174 1.79 -16.21 7.51
CA ARG A 174 3.14 -15.98 8.07
C ARG A 174 3.17 -14.77 9.00
N ALA A 175 2.53 -13.66 8.64
CA ALA A 175 2.44 -12.48 9.47
C ALA A 175 1.77 -12.76 10.81
N GLY A 176 0.67 -13.52 10.81
CA GLY A 176 0.01 -13.93 12.06
C GLY A 176 0.88 -14.80 12.95
N ARG A 177 1.65 -15.73 12.38
CA ARG A 177 2.61 -16.56 13.15
C ARG A 177 3.77 -15.73 13.71
N LEU A 178 4.30 -14.84 12.87
CA LEU A 178 5.38 -13.93 13.26
C LEU A 178 4.95 -13.01 14.41
N ALA A 179 3.73 -12.49 14.38
CA ALA A 179 3.22 -11.65 15.48
C ALA A 179 3.25 -12.39 16.83
N VAL A 180 2.90 -13.67 16.86
CA VAL A 180 2.99 -14.52 18.06
C VAL A 180 4.44 -14.74 18.48
N GLU A 181 5.33 -15.02 17.54
CA GLU A 181 6.77 -15.18 17.80
C GLU A 181 7.38 -13.89 18.38
N LEU A 182 7.04 -12.74 17.83
CA LEU A 182 7.52 -11.45 18.35
C LEU A 182 7.03 -11.16 19.76
N CYS A 183 5.78 -11.54 20.08
CA CYS A 183 5.28 -11.50 21.47
C CYS A 183 6.12 -12.34 22.42
N GLN A 184 6.40 -13.58 22.04
CA GLN A 184 7.21 -14.48 22.88
C GLN A 184 8.62 -13.91 23.08
N ARG A 185 9.23 -13.40 22.04
CA ARG A 185 10.55 -12.78 22.15
C ARG A 185 10.54 -11.57 23.08
N TYR A 186 9.54 -10.71 22.97
CA TYR A 186 9.47 -9.50 23.79
C TYR A 186 9.09 -9.82 25.25
N TYR A 187 7.97 -10.53 25.48
CA TYR A 187 7.42 -10.70 26.82
C TYR A 187 8.05 -11.85 27.63
N GLU A 188 8.58 -12.89 26.97
CA GLU A 188 9.17 -14.04 27.64
C GLU A 188 10.72 -14.00 27.66
N GLN A 189 11.33 -13.35 26.62
CA GLN A 189 12.79 -13.31 26.46
C GLN A 189 13.37 -11.90 26.66
N GLU A 190 12.53 -10.92 26.96
CA GLU A 190 12.91 -9.51 27.16
C GLU A 190 13.64 -8.88 25.96
N ASP A 191 13.36 -9.37 24.74
CA ASP A 191 14.00 -8.90 23.51
C ASP A 191 13.31 -7.63 22.98
N ALA A 192 13.78 -6.47 23.41
CA ALA A 192 13.26 -5.18 22.95
C ALA A 192 13.63 -4.85 21.48
N SER A 193 14.49 -5.64 20.84
CA SER A 193 14.87 -5.41 19.44
C SER A 193 13.73 -5.65 18.45
N VAL A 194 12.68 -6.34 18.88
CA VAL A 194 11.48 -6.63 18.06
C VAL A 194 10.44 -5.53 18.07
N LEU A 195 10.64 -4.48 18.85
CA LEU A 195 9.71 -3.38 18.98
C LEU A 195 9.87 -2.37 17.82
N PRO A 196 8.80 -1.70 17.37
CA PRO A 196 8.87 -0.71 16.30
C PRO A 196 9.90 0.40 16.51
N ARG A 197 10.06 0.89 17.74
CA ARG A 197 11.05 1.93 18.07
C ARG A 197 12.50 1.46 18.04
N ALA A 198 12.75 0.16 17.93
CA ALA A 198 14.08 -0.38 17.67
C ALA A 198 14.55 -0.12 16.21
N VAL A 199 13.63 0.22 15.32
CA VAL A 199 13.95 0.65 13.95
C VAL A 199 14.74 1.96 14.03
N GLY A 200 16.05 1.84 13.81
CA GLY A 200 16.98 2.96 13.96
C GLY A 200 17.12 3.81 12.69
N PHE A 201 17.86 4.90 12.80
CA PHE A 201 18.11 5.86 11.70
C PHE A 201 18.56 5.19 10.40
N LYS A 202 19.44 4.18 10.48
CA LYS A 202 19.92 3.47 9.27
C LYS A 202 18.82 2.73 8.52
N ALA A 203 17.81 2.23 9.19
CA ALA A 203 16.67 1.57 8.53
C ALA A 203 15.84 2.59 7.75
N PHE A 204 15.62 3.78 8.31
CA PHE A 204 14.97 4.89 7.59
C PHE A 204 15.81 5.38 6.41
N GLU A 205 17.13 5.51 6.58
CA GLU A 205 18.06 5.87 5.51
C GLU A 205 18.02 4.84 4.37
N ASN A 206 18.01 3.55 4.68
CA ASN A 206 17.84 2.48 3.71
C ASN A 206 16.48 2.53 3.01
N ALA A 207 15.42 2.81 3.75
CA ALA A 207 14.08 2.93 3.18
C ALA A 207 14.00 4.13 2.21
N MET A 208 14.52 5.29 2.58
CA MET A 208 14.60 6.46 1.69
C MET A 208 15.46 6.18 0.45
N THR A 209 16.59 5.48 0.63
CA THR A 209 17.45 5.08 -0.49
C THR A 209 16.69 4.14 -1.46
N LEU A 210 15.95 3.19 -0.91
CA LEU A 210 15.11 2.31 -1.72
C LEU A 210 14.04 3.09 -2.46
N ASP A 211 13.37 4.04 -1.80
CA ASP A 211 12.32 4.87 -2.40
C ASP A 211 12.84 5.64 -3.63
N ILE A 212 13.99 6.26 -3.49
CA ILE A 212 14.68 6.96 -4.60
C ILE A 212 15.06 5.98 -5.72
N ALA A 213 15.62 4.82 -5.36
CA ALA A 213 16.10 3.84 -6.34
C ALA A 213 14.96 3.20 -7.15
N MET A 214 13.79 2.98 -6.55
CA MET A 214 12.64 2.41 -7.26
C MET A 214 11.75 3.46 -7.94
N GLY A 215 12.07 4.75 -7.81
CA GLY A 215 11.23 5.83 -8.32
C GLY A 215 9.91 5.94 -7.59
N GLY A 216 9.94 5.79 -6.28
CA GLY A 216 8.77 5.83 -5.43
C GLY A 216 8.15 7.22 -5.28
N SER A 217 7.09 7.30 -4.52
CA SER A 217 6.32 8.53 -4.32
C SER A 217 7.00 9.48 -3.34
N THR A 218 7.04 10.77 -3.67
CA THR A 218 7.52 11.82 -2.76
C THR A 218 6.69 11.93 -1.47
N ASN A 219 5.43 11.49 -1.48
CA ASN A 219 4.57 11.45 -0.29
C ASN A 219 5.07 10.50 0.81
N THR A 220 5.96 9.56 0.48
CA THR A 220 6.54 8.65 1.48
C THR A 220 7.48 9.34 2.44
N ILE A 221 8.03 10.49 2.04
CA ILE A 221 8.95 11.31 2.85
C ILE A 221 8.19 12.32 3.70
N LEU A 222 7.03 12.77 3.23
CA LEU A 222 6.18 13.79 3.88
C LEU A 222 5.20 13.17 4.88
#